data_eba51382c6686ad08c57f481b70e768e
#
_entry.id   eba51382c6686ad08c57f481b70e768e
#
_cell.length_a   1.000
_cell.length_b   1.000
_cell.length_c   1.000
_cell.angle_alpha   90.00
_cell.angle_beta   90.00
_cell.angle_gamma   90.00
#
_symmetry.space_group_name_H-M   'P 1'
#
loop_
_entity.id
_entity.type
_entity.pdbx_description
1 polymer ?
#
loop_
_entity_poly.entity_id
_entity_poly.type
_entity_poly.pdbx_seq_one_letter_code
_entity_poly.pdbx_strand_id
1 'polypeptide(L)'
;MTERIIDGALRLIPYYRNDAASLPWYQDLTVCKQVDDRDMPYDVELLHRMYDFLSTHGDCYYIEYQGVLVGAVSPRENGEIAIVVCREYQNRHIGRRCVLEMLRLAREKRMARVMKINAACKGKHLHSDRDRLKTICAKF
;
A
#
# COMPACT_ATOMS: atom_id res chain seq x y z
N MET A 1 8.35 13.75 -7.18
CA MET A 1 7.50 12.55 -7.31
C MET A 1 6.32 12.88 -8.19
N THR A 2 6.03 12.05 -9.16
CA THR A 2 5.01 12.28 -10.15
C THR A 2 3.93 11.20 -10.10
N GLU A 3 2.75 11.53 -10.62
CA GLU A 3 1.67 10.56 -10.80
C GLU A 3 2.13 9.38 -11.66
N ARG A 4 1.65 8.18 -11.35
CA ARG A 4 1.94 6.97 -12.12
C ARG A 4 0.64 6.35 -12.61
N ILE A 5 0.50 6.25 -13.91
CA ILE A 5 -0.67 5.62 -14.53
C ILE A 5 -0.39 4.13 -14.68
N ILE A 6 -1.22 3.29 -14.06
CA ILE A 6 -1.12 1.84 -14.17
C ILE A 6 -1.94 1.34 -15.36
N ASP A 7 -3.20 1.78 -15.45
CA ASP A 7 -4.08 1.48 -16.58
C ASP A 7 -5.17 2.55 -16.69
N GLY A 8 -6.17 2.35 -17.54
CA GLY A 8 -7.24 3.32 -17.78
C GLY A 8 -8.14 3.60 -16.57
N ALA A 9 -8.13 2.74 -15.57
CA ALA A 9 -8.95 2.90 -14.37
C ALA A 9 -8.13 3.17 -13.12
N LEU A 10 -6.85 2.81 -13.09
CA LEU A 10 -6.02 2.76 -11.90
C LEU A 10 -4.77 3.62 -12.06
N ARG A 11 -4.58 4.55 -11.14
CA ARG A 11 -3.37 5.38 -11.08
C ARG A 11 -2.92 5.63 -9.65
N LEU A 12 -1.66 5.98 -9.50
CA LEU A 12 -1.06 6.33 -8.22
C LEU A 12 -0.80 7.84 -8.21
N ILE A 13 -1.29 8.49 -7.16
CA ILE A 13 -1.19 9.93 -6.97
C ILE A 13 -0.23 10.19 -5.82
N PRO A 14 0.79 11.06 -5.99
CA PRO A 14 1.68 11.42 -4.90
C PRO A 14 0.90 11.85 -3.66
N TYR A 15 1.33 11.37 -2.51
CA TYR A 15 0.66 11.63 -1.25
C TYR A 15 0.51 13.13 -0.97
N TYR A 16 -0.66 13.51 -0.51
CA TYR A 16 -0.95 14.79 0.11
C TYR A 16 -1.90 14.53 1.28
N ARG A 17 -1.95 15.42 2.26
CA ARG A 17 -2.82 15.22 3.41
C ARG A 17 -4.29 15.30 3.01
N ASN A 18 -4.99 14.19 3.15
CA ASN A 18 -6.42 14.07 2.86
C ASN A 18 -7.07 13.09 3.84
N ASP A 19 -7.28 13.57 5.07
CA ASP A 19 -7.83 12.74 6.14
C ASP A 19 -9.26 12.28 5.84
N ALA A 20 -10.04 13.13 5.17
CA ALA A 20 -11.42 12.80 4.81
C ALA A 20 -11.49 11.54 3.93
N ALA A 21 -10.53 11.34 3.05
CA ALA A 21 -10.46 10.15 2.21
C ALA A 21 -9.85 8.96 2.93
N SER A 22 -8.74 9.16 3.65
CA SER A 22 -7.91 8.05 4.15
C SER A 22 -8.29 7.57 5.55
N LEU A 23 -8.76 8.42 6.44
CA LEU A 23 -9.09 8.01 7.80
C LEU A 23 -10.14 6.88 7.84
N PRO A 24 -11.21 6.90 7.06
CA PRO A 24 -12.20 5.82 7.06
C PRO A 24 -11.60 4.44 6.78
N TRP A 25 -10.55 4.34 5.95
CA TRP A 25 -9.90 3.06 5.67
C TRP A 25 -9.32 2.44 6.95
N TYR A 26 -8.73 3.26 7.81
CA TYR A 26 -8.09 2.85 9.06
C TYR A 26 -9.06 2.84 10.25
N GLN A 27 -10.32 3.13 10.03
CA GLN A 27 -11.40 2.94 11.02
C GLN A 27 -12.03 1.55 10.90
N ASP A 28 -11.82 0.85 9.79
CA ASP A 28 -12.27 -0.53 9.59
C ASP A 28 -11.29 -1.48 10.29
N LEU A 29 -11.76 -2.20 11.29
CA LEU A 29 -10.92 -3.11 12.09
C LEU A 29 -10.35 -4.26 11.27
N THR A 30 -11.07 -4.70 10.24
CA THR A 30 -10.56 -5.73 9.33
C THR A 30 -9.34 -5.21 8.57
N VAL A 31 -9.41 -3.98 8.09
CA VAL A 31 -8.28 -3.33 7.41
C VAL A 31 -7.12 -3.08 8.38
N CYS A 32 -7.38 -2.60 9.59
CA CYS A 32 -6.35 -2.41 10.62
C CYS A 32 -5.60 -3.71 10.92
N LYS A 33 -6.33 -4.81 11.00
CA LYS A 33 -5.74 -6.13 11.22
C LYS A 33 -4.86 -6.56 10.04
N GLN A 34 -5.29 -6.28 8.82
CA GLN A 34 -4.54 -6.63 7.61
C GLN A 34 -3.23 -5.83 7.49
N VAL A 35 -3.28 -4.52 7.73
CA VAL A 35 -2.14 -3.64 7.45
C VAL A 35 -1.13 -3.56 8.59
N ASP A 36 -1.58 -3.71 9.82
CA ASP A 36 -0.73 -3.44 10.98
C ASP A 36 -0.94 -4.42 12.15
N ASP A 37 -1.72 -5.46 11.93
CA ASP A 37 -2.06 -6.45 12.96
C ASP A 37 -2.66 -5.81 14.22
N ARG A 38 -3.41 -4.72 14.05
CA ARG A 38 -4.04 -3.96 15.14
C ARG A 38 -5.48 -4.37 15.36
N ASP A 39 -5.90 -4.35 16.60
CA ASP A 39 -7.27 -4.59 17.03
C ASP A 39 -8.04 -3.30 17.32
N MET A 40 -7.43 -2.14 17.09
CA MET A 40 -8.02 -0.83 17.35
C MET A 40 -7.93 0.06 16.09
N PRO A 41 -8.95 0.93 15.87
CA PRO A 41 -8.89 1.85 14.74
C PRO A 41 -7.81 2.92 14.95
N TYR A 42 -7.37 3.52 13.85
CA TYR A 42 -6.49 4.68 13.90
C TYR A 42 -7.27 5.92 14.28
N ASP A 43 -6.67 6.77 15.10
CA ASP A 43 -7.10 8.16 15.23
C ASP A 43 -6.35 9.05 14.23
N VAL A 44 -6.73 10.32 14.15
CA VAL A 44 -6.12 11.29 13.22
C VAL A 44 -4.63 11.46 13.49
N GLU A 45 -4.24 11.52 14.76
CA GLU A 45 -2.84 11.70 15.14
C GLU A 45 -1.97 10.53 14.70
N LEU A 46 -2.42 9.30 14.90
CA LEU A 46 -1.71 8.11 14.47
C LEU A 46 -1.65 8.05 12.94
N LEU A 47 -2.73 8.42 12.26
CA LEU A 47 -2.77 8.50 10.80
C LEU A 47 -1.69 9.47 10.27
N HIS A 48 -1.59 10.65 10.85
CA HIS A 48 -0.60 11.65 10.45
C HIS A 48 0.83 11.14 10.69
N ARG A 49 1.09 10.54 11.84
CA ARG A 49 2.42 9.97 12.14
C ARG A 49 2.81 8.88 11.16
N MET A 50 1.87 8.02 10.80
CA MET A 50 2.11 6.96 9.83
C MET A 50 2.49 7.52 8.46
N TYR A 51 1.71 8.46 7.94
CA TYR A 51 2.00 9.05 6.63
C TYR A 51 3.27 9.91 6.62
N ASP A 52 3.55 10.62 7.69
CA ASP A 52 4.81 11.37 7.83
C ASP A 52 6.00 10.40 7.78
N PHE A 53 5.91 9.28 8.48
CA PHE A 53 6.94 8.25 8.44
C PHE A 53 7.11 7.67 7.03
N LEU A 54 6.03 7.27 6.38
CA LEU A 54 6.09 6.68 5.04
C LEU A 54 6.64 7.66 4.01
N SER A 55 6.25 8.93 4.09
CA SER A 55 6.68 9.96 3.15
C SER A 55 8.15 10.35 3.32
N THR A 56 8.71 10.19 4.51
CA THR A 56 10.11 10.52 4.79
C THR A 56 11.07 9.34 4.53
N HIS A 57 10.58 8.11 4.53
CA HIS A 57 11.39 6.91 4.37
C HIS A 57 11.24 6.24 2.98
N GLY A 58 10.58 6.89 2.08
CA GLY A 58 10.37 6.43 0.72
C GLY A 58 9.32 7.24 0.00
N ASP A 59 8.87 6.76 -1.14
CA ASP A 59 7.76 7.36 -1.87
C ASP A 59 6.44 6.93 -1.25
N CYS A 60 5.46 7.82 -1.27
CA CYS A 60 4.12 7.50 -0.78
C CYS A 60 3.08 7.95 -1.80
N TYR A 61 2.17 7.04 -2.16
CA TYR A 61 1.13 7.31 -3.15
C TYR A 61 -0.24 6.94 -2.61
N TYR A 62 -1.25 7.73 -2.95
CA TYR A 62 -2.63 7.26 -2.92
C TYR A 62 -2.93 6.38 -4.12
N ILE A 63 -3.81 5.41 -3.94
CA ILE A 63 -4.35 4.58 -5.02
C ILE A 63 -5.70 5.18 -5.43
N GLU A 64 -5.79 5.62 -6.68
CA GLU A 64 -7.04 6.11 -7.25
C GLU A 64 -7.58 5.10 -8.25
N TYR A 65 -8.80 4.67 -8.04
CA TYR A 65 -9.50 3.74 -8.92
C TYR A 65 -10.80 4.37 -9.41
N GLN A 66 -10.90 4.55 -10.74
CA GLN A 66 -12.07 5.18 -11.38
C GLN A 66 -12.43 6.52 -10.74
N GLY A 67 -11.45 7.36 -10.46
CA GLY A 67 -11.65 8.69 -9.88
C GLY A 67 -11.85 8.73 -8.37
N VAL A 68 -11.77 7.60 -7.67
CA VAL A 68 -11.97 7.51 -6.22
C VAL A 68 -10.70 7.05 -5.53
N LEU A 69 -10.30 7.71 -4.45
CA LEU A 69 -9.18 7.26 -3.62
C LEU A 69 -9.63 6.05 -2.80
N VAL A 70 -8.95 4.92 -2.99
CA VAL A 70 -9.35 3.64 -2.40
C VAL A 70 -8.28 3.01 -1.51
N GLY A 71 -7.11 3.62 -1.43
CA GLY A 71 -6.03 3.09 -0.62
C GLY A 71 -4.75 3.89 -0.79
N ALA A 72 -3.66 3.31 -0.32
CA ALA A 72 -2.33 3.89 -0.43
C ALA A 72 -1.28 2.79 -0.58
N VAL A 73 -0.18 3.11 -1.24
CA VAL A 73 0.97 2.23 -1.39
C VAL A 73 2.24 3.02 -1.22
N SER A 74 3.19 2.49 -0.47
CA SER A 74 4.43 3.17 -0.15
C SER A 74 5.61 2.20 -0.20
N PRO A 75 6.48 2.30 -1.22
CA PRO A 75 7.73 1.56 -1.25
C PRO A 75 8.75 2.30 -0.39
N ARG A 76 9.36 1.58 0.55
CA ARG A 76 10.38 2.14 1.44
C ARG A 76 11.78 1.86 0.90
N GLU A 77 12.72 2.69 1.30
CA GLU A 77 14.12 2.57 0.88
C GLU A 77 14.74 1.22 1.26
N ASN A 78 14.27 0.60 2.33
CA ASN A 78 14.74 -0.72 2.77
C ASN A 78 14.16 -1.89 1.95
N GLY A 79 13.39 -1.61 0.92
CA GLY A 79 12.75 -2.62 0.08
C GLY A 79 11.38 -3.12 0.56
N GLU A 80 10.88 -2.57 1.64
CA GLU A 80 9.57 -2.93 2.18
C GLU A 80 8.47 -2.15 1.47
N ILE A 81 7.36 -2.80 1.16
CA ILE A 81 6.18 -2.16 0.57
C ILE A 81 5.04 -2.18 1.59
N ALA A 82 4.57 -1.00 1.96
CA ALA A 82 3.36 -0.85 2.76
C ALA A 82 2.18 -0.60 1.82
N ILE A 83 1.08 -1.30 2.01
CA ILE A 83 -0.10 -1.15 1.17
C ILE A 83 -1.38 -1.29 1.98
N VAL A 84 -2.36 -0.45 1.66
CA VAL A 84 -3.72 -0.55 2.15
C VAL A 84 -4.69 -0.39 0.98
N VAL A 85 -5.72 -1.23 0.94
CA VAL A 85 -6.86 -1.07 0.04
C VAL A 85 -8.11 -1.16 0.91
N CYS A 86 -9.01 -0.19 0.79
CA CYS A 86 -10.22 -0.19 1.58
C CYS A 86 -11.08 -1.41 1.25
N ARG A 87 -11.87 -1.84 2.22
CA ARG A 87 -12.57 -3.12 2.18
C ARG A 87 -13.45 -3.31 0.95
N GLU A 88 -14.16 -2.28 0.53
CA GLU A 88 -15.11 -2.32 -0.59
C GLU A 88 -14.42 -2.57 -1.94
N TYR A 89 -13.12 -2.27 -2.01
CA TYR A 89 -12.33 -2.42 -3.24
C TYR A 89 -11.33 -3.56 -3.19
N GLN A 90 -11.33 -4.37 -2.14
CA GLN A 90 -10.52 -5.58 -2.05
C GLN A 90 -11.06 -6.67 -2.99
N ASN A 91 -10.22 -7.65 -3.32
CA ASN A 91 -10.56 -8.77 -4.21
C ASN A 91 -10.86 -8.36 -5.67
N ARG A 92 -10.34 -7.22 -6.10
CA ARG A 92 -10.45 -6.73 -7.49
C ARG A 92 -9.08 -6.64 -8.17
N HIS A 93 -8.07 -7.26 -7.62
CA HIS A 93 -6.68 -7.23 -8.09
C HIS A 93 -6.04 -5.84 -8.09
N ILE A 94 -6.62 -4.86 -7.40
CA ILE A 94 -6.07 -3.50 -7.28
C ILE A 94 -4.72 -3.55 -6.57
N GLY A 95 -4.66 -4.19 -5.42
CA GLY A 95 -3.43 -4.34 -4.64
C GLY A 95 -2.33 -5.01 -5.45
N ARG A 96 -2.67 -6.07 -6.18
CA ARG A 96 -1.73 -6.78 -7.05
C ARG A 96 -1.10 -5.86 -8.09
N ARG A 97 -1.92 -5.10 -8.80
CA ARG A 97 -1.44 -4.18 -9.84
C ARG A 97 -0.56 -3.09 -9.25
N CYS A 98 -0.91 -2.58 -8.07
CA CYS A 98 -0.11 -1.57 -7.37
C CYS A 98 1.24 -2.13 -6.93
N VAL A 99 1.29 -3.33 -6.37
CA VAL A 99 2.54 -3.97 -5.96
C VAL A 99 3.45 -4.22 -7.16
N LEU A 100 2.90 -4.67 -8.28
CA LEU A 100 3.67 -4.85 -9.52
C LEU A 100 4.25 -3.53 -10.01
N GLU A 101 3.51 -2.43 -9.90
CA GLU A 101 4.01 -1.10 -10.24
C GLU A 101 5.12 -0.65 -9.30
N MET A 102 5.04 -0.99 -8.01
CA MET A 102 6.12 -0.70 -7.05
C MET A 102 7.39 -1.48 -7.38
N LEU A 103 7.26 -2.71 -7.83
CA LEU A 103 8.41 -3.49 -8.30
C LEU A 103 9.07 -2.84 -9.53
N ARG A 104 8.25 -2.32 -10.45
CA ARG A 104 8.74 -1.57 -11.62
C ARG A 104 9.47 -0.31 -11.18
N LEU A 105 8.89 0.46 -10.26
CA LEU A 105 9.51 1.66 -9.69
C LEU A 105 10.85 1.34 -9.03
N ALA A 106 10.92 0.26 -8.26
CA ALA A 106 12.15 -0.18 -7.62
C ALA A 106 13.26 -0.48 -8.64
N ARG A 107 12.91 -1.11 -9.76
CA ARG A 107 13.86 -1.35 -10.85
C ARG A 107 14.35 -0.05 -11.50
N GLU A 108 13.42 0.89 -11.74
CA GLU A 108 13.76 2.21 -12.28
C GLU A 108 14.74 2.96 -11.38
N LYS A 109 14.58 2.86 -10.08
CA LYS A 109 15.45 3.49 -9.08
C LYS A 109 16.70 2.69 -8.77
N ARG A 110 16.92 1.56 -9.46
CA ARG A 110 18.03 0.64 -9.22
C ARG A 110 18.12 0.18 -7.76
N MET A 111 16.98 0.01 -7.12
CA MET A 111 16.94 -0.59 -5.81
C MET A 111 17.46 -2.02 -5.89
N ALA A 112 18.32 -2.40 -4.98
CA ALA A 112 18.96 -3.70 -5.00
C ALA A 112 17.91 -4.82 -4.94
N ARG A 113 16.83 -4.62 -4.19
CA ARG A 113 15.85 -5.66 -3.96
C ARG A 113 14.63 -5.14 -3.19
N VAL A 114 13.44 -5.56 -3.57
CA VAL A 114 12.27 -5.46 -2.71
C VAL A 114 12.29 -6.65 -1.77
N MET A 115 12.53 -6.39 -0.49
CA MET A 115 12.82 -7.46 0.48
C MET A 115 11.57 -8.06 1.09
N LYS A 116 10.56 -7.27 1.35
CA LYS A 116 9.36 -7.74 2.04
C LYS A 116 8.19 -6.81 1.82
N ILE A 117 7.02 -7.38 1.96
CA ILE A 117 5.75 -6.68 1.86
C ILE A 117 5.06 -6.77 3.21
N ASN A 118 4.62 -5.63 3.73
CA ASN A 118 3.98 -5.53 5.03
C ASN A 118 2.62 -6.20 5.09
N ALA A 119 2.17 -6.38 6.31
CA ALA A 119 0.79 -6.69 6.63
C ALA A 119 0.35 -8.09 6.19
N ALA A 120 -0.08 -8.25 4.96
CA ALA A 120 -0.70 -9.48 4.50
C ALA A 120 0.20 -10.73 4.58
N CYS A 121 1.52 -10.55 4.66
CA CYS A 121 2.49 -11.65 4.72
C CYS A 121 3.06 -11.90 6.10
N LYS A 122 2.61 -11.21 7.13
CA LYS A 122 3.12 -11.38 8.49
C LYS A 122 2.96 -12.84 8.94
N GLY A 123 4.05 -13.43 9.42
CA GLY A 123 4.04 -14.79 9.96
C GLY A 123 4.07 -15.92 8.93
N LYS A 124 4.21 -15.63 7.66
CA LYS A 124 4.32 -16.67 6.62
C LYS A 124 5.72 -16.74 6.06
N HIS A 125 6.27 -17.95 6.00
CA HIS A 125 7.51 -18.21 5.28
C HIS A 125 7.21 -18.33 3.78
N LEU A 126 7.72 -17.39 3.01
CA LEU A 126 7.61 -17.40 1.56
C LEU A 126 9.00 -17.58 0.98
N HIS A 127 9.13 -18.52 0.04
CA HIS A 127 10.42 -18.91 -0.52
C HIS A 127 10.91 -17.97 -1.62
N SER A 128 10.02 -17.13 -2.18
CA SER A 128 10.38 -16.21 -3.24
C SER A 128 9.50 -14.97 -3.22
N ASP A 129 9.97 -13.90 -3.86
CA ASP A 129 9.17 -12.66 -4.01
C ASP A 129 7.88 -12.91 -4.81
N ARG A 130 7.92 -13.86 -5.74
CA ARG A 130 6.76 -14.27 -6.53
C ARG A 130 5.67 -14.88 -5.63
N ASP A 131 6.06 -15.73 -4.67
CA ASP A 131 5.12 -16.34 -3.74
C ASP A 131 4.54 -15.32 -2.76
N ARG A 132 5.37 -14.35 -2.32
CA ARG A 132 4.91 -13.22 -1.53
C ARG A 132 3.85 -12.42 -2.26
N LEU A 133 4.09 -12.10 -3.52
CA LEU A 133 3.13 -11.38 -4.36
C LEU A 133 1.81 -12.14 -4.48
N LYS A 134 1.85 -13.43 -4.73
CA LYS A 134 0.66 -14.27 -4.80
C LYS A 134 -0.14 -14.26 -3.50
N THR A 135 0.55 -14.37 -2.37
CA THR A 135 -0.10 -14.38 -1.06
C THR A 135 -0.80 -13.07 -0.76
N ILE A 136 -0.15 -11.95 -1.06
CA ILE A 136 -0.74 -10.62 -0.85
C ILE A 136 -1.90 -10.40 -1.80
N CYS A 137 -1.73 -10.73 -3.05
CA CYS A 137 -2.78 -10.57 -4.05
C CYS A 137 -4.04 -11.37 -3.72
N ALA A 138 -3.92 -12.47 -3.03
CA ALA A 138 -5.07 -13.24 -2.57
C ALA A 138 -5.89 -12.52 -1.49
N LYS A 139 -5.28 -11.57 -0.77
CA LYS A 139 -5.95 -10.78 0.29
C LYS A 139 -6.46 -9.42 -0.20
N PHE A 140 -5.88 -8.89 -1.23
CA PHE A 140 -6.19 -7.57 -1.77
C PHE A 140 -6.68 -7.64 -3.21
#